data_20837e1f9aa7459bd61aded887adc45b
#
_entry.id   20837e1f9aa7459bd61aded887adc45b
#
_cell.length_a   1.000
_cell.length_b   1.000
_cell.length_c   1.000
_cell.angle_alpha   90.00
_cell.angle_beta   90.00
_cell.angle_gamma   90.00
#
_symmetry.space_group_name_H-M   'P 1'
#
loop_
_entity.id
_entity.type
_entity.pdbx_description
1 polymer ?
#
loop_
_entity_poly.entity_id
_entity_poly.type
_entity_poly.pdbx_seq_one_letter_code
_entity_poly.pdbx_strand_id
1 'polypeptide(L)'
;MHLTVSAKGYKDGDFTMIMGFPGTTTRYMTTYEIDEMLDVANPNRILIRGERQKILKEDMEASDRVRIQYSDKYANSSNYWKNSIGKSKAVRKLGIRDRRQEQEAAFTRWAQADPARS
;
A
#
# COMPACT_ATOMS: atom_id res chain seq x y z
N MET A 1 14.91 -31.20 8.01
CA MET A 1 15.70 -30.18 7.32
C MET A 1 15.23 -28.82 7.82
N HIS A 2 16.11 -27.94 8.26
CA HIS A 2 15.78 -26.61 8.76
C HIS A 2 16.66 -25.56 8.07
N LEU A 3 16.16 -24.33 7.98
CA LEU A 3 16.95 -23.21 7.44
C LEU A 3 17.86 -22.64 8.52
N THR A 4 19.07 -22.25 8.15
CA THR A 4 19.99 -21.57 9.05
C THR A 4 19.52 -20.13 9.25
N VAL A 5 19.36 -19.74 10.52
CA VAL A 5 18.98 -18.36 10.88
C VAL A 5 20.22 -17.61 11.34
N SER A 6 20.47 -16.44 10.77
CA SER A 6 21.56 -15.55 11.19
C SER A 6 21.00 -14.41 12.04
N ALA A 7 21.55 -14.22 13.24
CA ALA A 7 21.22 -13.09 14.11
C ALA A 7 22.19 -11.90 13.96
N LYS A 8 23.06 -11.92 12.94
CA LYS A 8 24.07 -10.85 12.69
C LYS A 8 23.45 -9.51 12.26
N GLY A 9 22.16 -9.50 11.91
CA GLY A 9 21.47 -8.33 11.37
C GLY A 9 21.88 -8.05 9.91
N TYR A 10 21.55 -6.86 9.44
CA TYR A 10 21.87 -6.36 8.09
C TYR A 10 22.26 -4.88 8.18
N LYS A 11 22.94 -4.38 7.16
CA LYS A 11 23.36 -2.98 7.04
C LYS A 11 22.70 -2.35 5.83
N ASP A 12 22.74 -1.03 5.78
CA ASP A 12 22.30 -0.29 4.59
C ASP A 12 23.18 -0.68 3.38
N GLY A 13 22.52 -1.00 2.25
CA GLY A 13 23.19 -1.49 1.04
C GLY A 13 23.36 -3.00 0.94
N ASP A 14 23.04 -3.79 1.98
CA ASP A 14 23.05 -5.24 1.89
C ASP A 14 21.96 -5.76 0.96
N PHE A 15 22.26 -6.84 0.25
CA PHE A 15 21.24 -7.53 -0.56
C PHE A 15 20.18 -8.17 0.34
N THR A 16 18.92 -7.86 0.07
CA THR A 16 17.77 -8.47 0.75
C THR A 16 16.78 -9.02 -0.27
N MET A 17 16.14 -10.15 0.08
CA MET A 17 15.15 -10.79 -0.78
C MET A 17 14.01 -11.35 0.06
N ILE A 18 12.79 -11.19 -0.43
CA ILE A 18 11.59 -11.82 0.13
C ILE A 18 11.10 -12.86 -0.87
N MET A 19 10.89 -14.09 -0.42
CA MET A 19 10.26 -15.15 -1.21
C MET A 19 8.82 -15.32 -0.75
N GLY A 20 7.86 -15.14 -1.65
CA GLY A 20 6.43 -15.30 -1.37
C GLY A 20 5.55 -14.68 -2.45
N PHE A 21 4.27 -14.98 -2.37
CA PHE A 21 3.26 -14.42 -3.28
C PHE A 21 2.70 -13.11 -2.69
N PRO A 22 2.53 -12.05 -3.51
CA PRO A 22 1.81 -10.87 -3.07
C PRO A 22 0.33 -11.23 -2.81
N GLY A 23 -0.27 -10.64 -1.75
CA GLY A 23 -1.68 -10.89 -1.43
C GLY A 23 -2.62 -10.33 -2.50
N THR A 24 -2.42 -9.08 -2.89
CA THR A 24 -3.24 -8.40 -3.90
C THR A 24 -2.41 -7.41 -4.69
N THR A 25 -2.57 -7.44 -6.01
CA THR A 25 -1.94 -6.48 -6.92
C THR A 25 -3.02 -5.85 -7.80
N THR A 26 -3.04 -4.53 -7.90
CA THR A 26 -3.95 -3.79 -8.79
C THR A 26 -3.12 -3.13 -9.88
N ARG A 27 -3.20 -3.63 -11.12
CA ARG A 27 -2.36 -3.17 -12.24
C ARG A 27 -3.09 -2.26 -13.23
N TYR A 28 -4.41 -2.35 -13.29
CA TYR A 28 -5.23 -1.74 -14.34
C TYR A 28 -6.25 -0.73 -13.81
N MET A 29 -5.85 0.01 -12.77
CA MET A 29 -6.68 1.12 -12.28
C MET A 29 -6.82 2.18 -13.36
N THR A 30 -8.04 2.68 -13.50
CA THR A 30 -8.33 3.87 -14.29
C THR A 30 -7.82 5.13 -13.59
N THR A 31 -7.74 6.24 -14.32
CA THR A 31 -7.40 7.55 -13.74
C THR A 31 -8.34 7.91 -12.59
N TYR A 32 -9.64 7.67 -12.73
CA TYR A 32 -10.65 7.93 -11.70
C TYR A 32 -10.43 7.10 -10.42
N GLU A 33 -10.10 5.82 -10.56
CA GLU A 33 -9.78 4.95 -9.41
C GLU A 33 -8.48 5.38 -8.71
N ILE A 34 -7.50 5.88 -9.48
CA ILE A 34 -6.27 6.42 -8.92
C ILE A 34 -6.57 7.70 -8.12
N ASP A 35 -7.37 8.61 -8.65
CA ASP A 35 -7.78 9.85 -7.99
C ASP A 35 -8.60 9.54 -6.72
N GLU A 36 -9.60 8.65 -6.79
CA GLU A 36 -10.34 8.20 -5.61
C GLU A 36 -9.41 7.61 -4.53
N MET A 37 -8.49 6.75 -4.93
CA MET A 37 -7.53 6.14 -4.00
C MET A 37 -6.62 7.19 -3.34
N LEU A 38 -6.14 8.19 -4.10
CA LEU A 38 -5.20 9.19 -3.62
C LEU A 38 -5.84 10.27 -2.75
N ASP A 39 -7.08 10.65 -3.08
CA ASP A 39 -7.70 11.85 -2.51
C ASP A 39 -8.81 11.51 -1.51
N VAL A 40 -9.34 10.28 -1.53
CA VAL A 40 -10.41 9.84 -0.64
C VAL A 40 -10.01 8.62 0.20
N ALA A 41 -9.77 7.48 -0.43
CA ALA A 41 -9.62 6.21 0.30
C ALA A 41 -8.37 6.18 1.18
N ASN A 42 -7.21 6.55 0.63
CA ASN A 42 -5.97 6.51 1.38
C ASN A 42 -5.87 7.60 2.46
N PRO A 43 -6.23 8.88 2.23
CA PRO A 43 -6.24 9.88 3.29
C PRO A 43 -7.13 9.50 4.47
N ASN A 44 -8.36 9.04 4.24
CA ASN A 44 -9.26 8.58 5.28
C ASN A 44 -8.68 7.38 6.05
N ARG A 45 -8.10 6.42 5.35
CA ARG A 45 -7.46 5.26 5.96
C ARG A 45 -6.24 5.65 6.80
N ILE A 46 -5.44 6.60 6.33
CA ILE A 46 -4.26 7.10 7.04
C ILE A 46 -4.69 7.80 8.32
N LEU A 47 -5.69 8.67 8.25
CA LEU A 47 -6.20 9.41 9.40
C LEU A 47 -6.77 8.47 10.47
N ILE A 48 -7.76 7.66 10.10
CA ILE A 48 -8.47 6.79 11.05
C ILE A 48 -7.54 5.75 11.67
N ARG A 49 -6.70 5.11 10.85
CA ARG A 49 -5.76 4.11 11.37
C ARG A 49 -4.62 4.73 12.15
N GLY A 50 -4.20 5.94 11.82
CA GLY A 50 -3.21 6.69 12.58
C GLY A 50 -3.67 6.95 14.01
N GLU A 51 -4.89 7.48 14.19
CA GLU A 51 -5.47 7.72 15.52
C GLU A 51 -5.70 6.40 16.29
N ARG A 52 -6.23 5.39 15.62
CA ARG A 52 -6.39 4.07 16.25
C ARG A 52 -5.08 3.50 16.77
N GLN A 53 -3.98 3.66 16.02
CA GLN A 53 -2.68 3.13 16.41
C GLN A 53 -2.08 3.86 17.61
N LYS A 54 -2.32 5.17 17.76
CA LYS A 54 -1.90 5.90 18.96
C LYS A 54 -2.52 5.30 20.20
N ILE A 55 -3.85 5.16 20.20
CA ILE A 55 -4.60 4.60 21.35
C ILE A 55 -4.15 3.17 21.65
N LEU A 56 -4.09 2.30 20.63
CA LEU A 56 -3.65 0.93 20.81
C LEU A 56 -2.22 0.84 21.37
N LYS A 57 -1.33 1.71 20.91
CA LYS A 57 0.06 1.72 21.36
C LYS A 57 0.17 2.14 22.82
N GLU A 58 -0.53 3.18 23.23
CA GLU A 58 -0.58 3.63 24.64
C GLU A 58 -1.07 2.52 25.57
N ASP A 59 -2.18 1.87 25.23
CA ASP A 59 -2.72 0.77 26.02
C ASP A 59 -1.78 -0.46 26.08
N MET A 60 -1.12 -0.77 24.95
CA MET A 60 -0.16 -1.87 24.85
C MET A 60 1.14 -1.59 25.62
N GLU A 61 1.57 -0.34 25.72
CA GLU A 61 2.73 0.08 26.51
C GLU A 61 2.43 0.07 28.03
N ALA A 62 1.17 0.34 28.39
CA ALA A 62 0.72 0.33 29.78
C ALA A 62 0.52 -1.09 30.38
N SER A 63 0.32 -2.12 29.53
CA SER A 63 -0.02 -3.46 29.99
C SER A 63 0.46 -4.56 29.05
N ASP A 64 1.31 -5.46 29.55
CA ASP A 64 1.76 -6.66 28.82
C ASP A 64 0.60 -7.56 28.40
N ARG A 65 -0.43 -7.66 29.22
CA ARG A 65 -1.65 -8.42 28.90
C ARG A 65 -2.35 -7.83 27.67
N VAL A 66 -2.54 -6.52 27.64
CA VAL A 66 -3.14 -5.82 26.50
C VAL A 66 -2.25 -5.94 25.27
N ARG A 67 -0.94 -5.82 25.44
CA ARG A 67 0.03 -5.98 24.35
C ARG A 67 -0.09 -7.34 23.68
N ILE A 68 -0.18 -8.42 24.44
CA ILE A 68 -0.36 -9.77 23.89
C ILE A 68 -1.69 -9.91 23.17
N GLN A 69 -2.78 -9.38 23.73
CA GLN A 69 -4.12 -9.46 23.15
C GLN A 69 -4.29 -8.66 21.86
N TYR A 70 -3.57 -7.55 21.70
CA TYR A 70 -3.79 -6.61 20.59
C TYR A 70 -2.63 -6.53 19.59
N SER A 71 -1.50 -7.21 19.82
CA SER A 71 -0.33 -7.18 18.94
C SER A 71 -0.66 -7.52 17.49
N ASP A 72 -1.44 -8.57 17.23
CA ASP A 72 -1.87 -8.95 15.90
C ASP A 72 -2.75 -7.87 15.25
N LYS A 73 -3.73 -7.36 15.97
CA LYS A 73 -4.62 -6.29 15.49
C LYS A 73 -3.87 -5.00 15.20
N TYR A 74 -2.88 -4.67 16.04
CA TYR A 74 -1.98 -3.53 15.83
C TYR A 74 -1.12 -3.74 14.58
N ALA A 75 -0.47 -4.89 14.44
CA ALA A 75 0.35 -5.22 13.29
C ALA A 75 -0.43 -5.15 11.98
N ASN A 76 -1.63 -5.74 11.94
CA ASN A 76 -2.52 -5.70 10.78
C ASN A 76 -2.93 -4.26 10.43
N SER A 77 -3.38 -3.47 11.42
CA SER A 77 -3.74 -2.07 11.23
C SER A 77 -2.55 -1.23 10.73
N SER A 78 -1.36 -1.44 11.30
CA SER A 78 -0.12 -0.78 10.94
C SER A 78 0.31 -1.09 9.50
N ASN A 79 0.16 -2.34 9.07
CA ASN A 79 0.47 -2.76 7.71
C ASN A 79 -0.37 -1.98 6.67
N TYR A 80 -1.68 -1.92 6.84
CA TYR A 80 -2.57 -1.15 5.95
C TYR A 80 -2.29 0.35 5.98
N TRP A 81 -1.97 0.89 7.15
CA TRP A 81 -1.63 2.30 7.33
C TRP A 81 -0.36 2.67 6.56
N LYS A 82 0.73 1.92 6.78
CA LYS A 82 2.01 2.12 6.09
C LYS A 82 1.88 1.90 4.58
N ASN A 83 1.11 0.88 4.16
CA ASN A 83 0.84 0.63 2.75
C ASN A 83 0.15 1.83 2.09
N SER A 84 -0.87 2.40 2.72
CA SER A 84 -1.59 3.57 2.18
C SER A 84 -0.68 4.79 2.04
N ILE A 85 0.19 5.05 3.02
CA ILE A 85 1.19 6.14 2.95
C ILE A 85 2.18 5.89 1.82
N GLY A 86 2.78 4.70 1.80
CA GLY A 86 3.81 4.32 0.82
C GLY A 86 3.25 4.30 -0.61
N LYS A 87 2.06 3.73 -0.81
CA LYS A 87 1.39 3.66 -2.10
C LYS A 87 1.08 5.06 -2.64
N SER A 88 0.50 5.94 -1.82
CA SER A 88 0.21 7.32 -2.23
C SER A 88 1.47 8.09 -2.61
N LYS A 89 2.53 7.95 -1.80
CA LYS A 89 3.84 8.57 -2.09
C LYS A 89 4.43 8.04 -3.40
N ALA A 90 4.41 6.73 -3.62
CA ALA A 90 4.97 6.10 -4.80
C ALA A 90 4.20 6.48 -6.07
N VAL A 91 2.87 6.42 -6.05
CA VAL A 91 2.02 6.76 -7.20
C VAL A 91 2.24 8.22 -7.64
N ARG A 92 2.30 9.16 -6.68
CA ARG A 92 2.60 10.57 -6.98
C ARG A 92 4.03 10.75 -7.50
N LYS A 93 5.03 10.19 -6.82
CA LYS A 93 6.45 10.32 -7.19
C LYS A 93 6.75 9.77 -8.60
N LEU A 94 6.10 8.69 -8.97
CA LEU A 94 6.34 8.01 -10.25
C LEU A 94 5.43 8.53 -11.39
N GLY A 95 4.56 9.50 -11.15
CA GLY A 95 3.64 10.04 -12.17
C GLY A 95 2.72 8.96 -12.76
N ILE A 96 2.26 8.01 -11.94
CA ILE A 96 1.47 6.86 -12.44
C ILE A 96 0.12 7.33 -13.00
N ARG A 97 -0.50 8.33 -12.36
CA ARG A 97 -1.76 8.91 -12.80
C ARG A 97 -1.65 9.48 -14.22
N ASP A 98 -0.63 10.29 -14.47
CA ASP A 98 -0.46 10.97 -15.76
C ASP A 98 -0.18 9.97 -16.87
N ARG A 99 0.67 8.98 -16.62
CA ARG A 99 0.90 7.88 -17.56
C ARG A 99 -0.37 7.10 -17.87
N ARG A 100 -1.25 6.90 -16.90
CA ARG A 100 -2.54 6.24 -17.11
C ARG A 100 -3.46 7.11 -17.98
N GLN A 101 -3.52 8.40 -17.71
CA GLN A 101 -4.30 9.35 -18.49
C GLN A 101 -3.88 9.37 -19.97
N GLU A 102 -2.58 9.34 -20.24
CA GLU A 102 -2.05 9.22 -21.61
C GLU A 102 -2.49 7.93 -22.30
N GLN A 103 -2.45 6.80 -21.58
CA GLN A 103 -2.91 5.50 -22.10
C GLN A 103 -4.41 5.50 -22.41
N GLU A 104 -5.23 6.05 -21.51
CA GLU A 104 -6.68 6.17 -21.70
C GLU A 104 -7.02 7.07 -22.90
N ALA A 105 -6.32 8.20 -23.03
CA ALA A 105 -6.48 9.09 -24.17
C ALA A 105 -6.07 8.42 -25.49
N ALA A 106 -5.00 7.64 -25.47
CA ALA A 106 -4.56 6.88 -26.65
C ALA A 106 -5.58 5.80 -27.04
N PHE A 107 -6.12 5.09 -26.06
CA PHE A 107 -7.17 4.10 -26.27
C PHE A 107 -8.45 4.74 -26.82
N THR A 108 -8.87 5.87 -26.27
CA THR A 108 -10.04 6.61 -26.74
C THR A 108 -9.89 7.04 -28.20
N ARG A 109 -8.73 7.59 -28.56
CA ARG A 109 -8.45 7.95 -29.98
C ARG A 109 -8.49 6.73 -30.91
N TRP A 110 -7.93 5.62 -30.46
CA TRP A 110 -7.95 4.37 -31.23
C TRP A 110 -9.38 3.83 -31.41
N ALA A 111 -10.20 3.86 -30.36
CA ALA A 111 -11.59 3.42 -30.45
C ALA A 111 -12.43 4.30 -31.39
N GLN A 112 -12.27 5.62 -31.25
CA GLN A 112 -13.03 6.59 -32.07
C GLN A 112 -12.59 6.64 -33.54
N ALA A 113 -11.42 6.12 -33.88
CA ALA A 113 -10.92 6.11 -35.26
C ALA A 113 -11.68 5.16 -36.20
N ASP A 114 -12.48 4.24 -35.66
CA ASP A 114 -13.24 3.25 -36.42
C ASP A 114 -14.60 3.00 -35.77
N PRO A 115 -15.72 3.27 -36.43
CA PRO A 115 -17.05 3.04 -35.89
C PRO A 115 -17.33 1.60 -35.45
N ALA A 116 -16.59 0.62 -35.98
CA ALA A 116 -16.72 -0.78 -35.56
C ALA A 116 -16.08 -1.07 -34.19
N ARG A 117 -15.36 -0.09 -33.60
CA ARG A 117 -14.69 -0.20 -32.32
C ARG A 117 -15.37 0.59 -31.19
N SER A 118 -16.35 1.42 -31.53
CA SER A 118 -17.08 2.30 -30.60
C SER A 118 -18.40 1.69 -30.15
#